data_4a865ab283c6667b46654874d96ddddb
#
_entry.id   4a865ab283c6667b46654874d96ddddb
#
_cell.length_a   1.000
_cell.length_b   1.000
_cell.length_c   1.000
_cell.angle_alpha   90.00
_cell.angle_beta   90.00
_cell.angle_gamma   90.00
#
_symmetry.space_group_name_H-M   'P 1'
#
loop_
_entity.id
_entity.type
_entity.pdbx_description
1 polymer ?
#
loop_
_entity_poly.entity_id
_entity_poly.type
_entity_poly.pdbx_seq_one_letter_code
_entity_poly.pdbx_strand_id
1 'polypeptide(L)'
;MAGERVRGIGDLIREGERSFSFEFFPPKDEAGEEQLSRAISALEPYRPTFVSVTYGAGGSTRDTTVRVTGRIASETSLTPMGHLTCVGHTRDELTAILRSYAAAGVRNVLALRGDPPDGPGTPWTATEGGLRYADELVALVKEIGGFSVGVAAFPEGHREAESLDHDVAILLGKQRAGAEFAITDMFFRAEDYFGLVERGRAAGVDIPILPGIMPITNLNQVKRMAELSGREVPAEVVDRVAAHDGDPVAVRAAGIAVAAELCEELLAGGAPGLHFYTLNRSKATLEIFAALNVTV
;
A
#
# COMPACT_ATOMS: atom_id res chain seq x y z
N MET A 1 -8.24 29.70 19.14
CA MET A 1 -9.03 28.97 18.14
C MET A 1 -8.45 27.56 18.13
N ALA A 2 -9.22 26.55 18.56
CA ALA A 2 -8.82 25.16 18.41
C ALA A 2 -8.74 24.91 16.90
N GLY A 3 -7.53 24.61 16.40
CA GLY A 3 -7.34 24.28 14.99
C GLY A 3 -8.21 23.08 14.62
N GLU A 4 -8.97 23.22 13.54
CA GLU A 4 -9.75 22.13 12.96
C GLU A 4 -8.81 20.94 12.76
N ARG A 5 -9.10 19.82 13.41
CA ARG A 5 -8.29 18.59 13.31
C ARG A 5 -8.41 18.11 11.86
N VAL A 6 -7.34 18.21 11.09
CA VAL A 6 -7.31 17.66 9.73
C VAL A 6 -7.64 16.17 9.82
N ARG A 7 -8.73 15.76 9.17
CA ARG A 7 -9.16 14.36 9.11
C ARG A 7 -8.07 13.53 8.42
N GLY A 8 -7.58 12.54 9.11
CA GLY A 8 -6.60 11.60 8.58
C GLY A 8 -7.27 10.46 7.79
N ILE A 9 -6.46 9.71 7.04
CA ILE A 9 -6.94 8.54 6.27
C ILE A 9 -7.64 7.54 7.19
N GLY A 10 -7.11 7.30 8.39
CA GLY A 10 -7.76 6.42 9.36
C GLY A 10 -9.20 6.81 9.71
N ASP A 11 -9.47 8.13 9.81
CA ASP A 11 -10.82 8.64 10.04
C ASP A 11 -11.68 8.46 8.78
N LEU A 12 -11.14 8.79 7.60
CA LEU A 12 -11.85 8.65 6.31
C LEU A 12 -12.30 7.20 6.04
N ILE A 13 -11.45 6.20 6.35
CA ILE A 13 -11.79 4.79 6.17
C ILE A 13 -12.90 4.36 7.13
N ARG A 14 -12.86 4.81 8.40
CA ARG A 14 -13.87 4.44 9.41
C ARG A 14 -15.23 5.06 9.17
N GLU A 15 -15.25 6.28 8.63
CA GLU A 15 -16.47 7.05 8.43
C GLU A 15 -17.11 6.83 7.05
N GLY A 16 -16.33 6.34 6.08
CA GLY A 16 -16.79 6.02 4.73
C GLY A 16 -17.51 4.66 4.67
N GLU A 17 -18.39 4.50 3.68
CA GLU A 17 -19.04 3.22 3.40
C GLU A 17 -18.03 2.22 2.82
N ARG A 18 -17.19 2.67 1.89
CA ARG A 18 -16.11 1.90 1.25
C ARG A 18 -14.95 2.82 0.90
N SER A 19 -13.72 2.34 1.10
CA SER A 19 -12.50 3.06 0.77
C SER A 19 -11.87 2.50 -0.51
N PHE A 20 -11.70 3.36 -1.52
CA PHE A 20 -10.89 3.02 -2.69
C PHE A 20 -9.65 3.90 -2.72
N SER A 21 -8.51 3.31 -2.99
CA SER A 21 -7.23 4.01 -2.95
C SER A 21 -6.24 3.46 -3.98
N PHE A 22 -5.31 4.29 -4.39
CA PHE A 22 -4.36 4.00 -5.47
C PHE A 22 -2.94 4.25 -5.04
N GLU A 23 -2.06 3.31 -5.34
CA GLU A 23 -0.64 3.43 -5.09
C GLU A 23 0.13 3.77 -6.36
N PHE A 24 1.05 4.72 -6.22
CA PHE A 24 1.95 5.17 -7.27
C PHE A 24 3.41 4.97 -6.85
N PHE A 25 4.28 4.86 -7.85
CA PHE A 25 5.72 4.83 -7.68
C PHE A 25 6.33 6.21 -7.99
N PRO A 26 7.38 6.63 -7.26
CA PRO A 26 8.11 7.82 -7.64
C PRO A 26 8.72 7.64 -9.04
N PRO A 27 8.58 8.64 -9.92
CA PRO A 27 9.12 8.59 -11.27
C PRO A 27 10.65 8.64 -11.26
N LYS A 28 11.27 7.97 -12.23
CA LYS A 28 12.73 7.91 -12.37
C LYS A 28 13.28 8.92 -13.37
N ASP A 29 12.44 9.37 -14.30
CA ASP A 29 12.77 10.24 -15.40
C ASP A 29 11.55 11.07 -15.84
N GLU A 30 11.72 11.93 -16.84
CA GLU A 30 10.68 12.81 -17.37
C GLU A 30 9.50 12.01 -17.96
N ALA A 31 9.75 10.91 -18.66
CA ALA A 31 8.70 10.04 -19.20
C ALA A 31 7.87 9.40 -18.07
N GLY A 32 8.52 9.03 -16.96
CA GLY A 32 7.86 8.55 -15.74
C GLY A 32 7.02 9.64 -15.08
N GLU A 33 7.48 10.90 -15.06
CA GLU A 33 6.71 12.05 -14.56
C GLU A 33 5.42 12.25 -15.36
N GLU A 34 5.51 12.22 -16.69
CA GLU A 34 4.35 12.34 -17.56
C GLU A 34 3.39 11.16 -17.38
N GLN A 35 3.92 9.94 -17.28
CA GLN A 35 3.09 8.74 -17.04
C GLN A 35 2.34 8.83 -15.73
N LEU A 36 3.02 9.22 -14.64
CA LEU A 36 2.43 9.43 -13.33
C LEU A 36 1.34 10.51 -13.37
N SER A 37 1.62 11.66 -14.00
CA SER A 37 0.65 12.75 -14.12
C SER A 37 -0.60 12.32 -14.88
N ARG A 38 -0.45 11.57 -15.98
CA ARG A 38 -1.58 10.99 -16.72
C ARG A 38 -2.39 10.00 -15.87
N ALA A 39 -1.71 9.17 -15.09
CA ALA A 39 -2.39 8.19 -14.22
C ALA A 39 -3.18 8.89 -13.11
N ILE A 40 -2.59 9.89 -12.45
CA ILE A 40 -3.27 10.71 -11.42
C ILE A 40 -4.52 11.38 -12.01
N SER A 41 -4.37 12.11 -13.14
CA SER A 41 -5.48 12.80 -13.79
C SER A 41 -6.61 11.86 -14.23
N ALA A 42 -6.28 10.62 -14.62
CA ALA A 42 -7.30 9.63 -15.00
C ALA A 42 -8.05 9.02 -13.81
N LEU A 43 -7.42 8.98 -12.63
CA LEU A 43 -7.99 8.36 -11.42
C LEU A 43 -8.62 9.39 -10.46
N GLU A 44 -8.23 10.66 -10.52
CA GLU A 44 -8.79 11.73 -9.69
C GLU A 44 -10.32 11.87 -9.78
N PRO A 45 -10.96 11.76 -10.97
CA PRO A 45 -12.43 11.84 -11.09
C PRO A 45 -13.18 10.75 -10.31
N TYR A 46 -12.51 9.64 -9.98
CA TYR A 46 -13.06 8.55 -9.16
C TYR A 46 -13.01 8.85 -7.65
N ARG A 47 -12.58 10.05 -7.27
CA ARG A 47 -12.59 10.56 -5.89
C ARG A 47 -12.11 9.54 -4.85
N PRO A 48 -10.92 8.93 -5.04
CA PRO A 48 -10.42 7.93 -4.09
C PRO A 48 -10.32 8.52 -2.68
N THR A 49 -10.48 7.68 -1.67
CA THR A 49 -10.31 8.08 -0.27
C THR A 49 -8.92 8.65 -0.03
N PHE A 50 -7.92 8.06 -0.68
CA PHE A 50 -6.54 8.55 -0.67
C PHE A 50 -5.74 7.98 -1.84
N VAL A 51 -4.56 8.56 -2.04
CA VAL A 51 -3.53 7.98 -2.90
C VAL A 51 -2.21 7.86 -2.14
N SER A 52 -1.40 6.86 -2.45
CA SER A 52 -0.08 6.68 -1.83
C SER A 52 1.04 6.77 -2.85
N VAL A 53 2.22 7.19 -2.37
CA VAL A 53 3.45 7.18 -3.17
C VAL A 53 4.49 6.37 -2.42
N THR A 54 5.03 5.34 -3.11
CA THR A 54 6.00 4.43 -2.51
C THR A 54 7.33 5.11 -2.21
N TYR A 55 8.12 4.46 -1.36
CA TYR A 55 9.46 4.86 -0.99
C TYR A 55 10.46 3.84 -1.55
N GLY A 56 11.42 4.28 -2.31
CA GLY A 56 12.38 3.37 -2.94
C GLY A 56 13.25 2.61 -1.95
N ALA A 57 13.65 1.42 -2.33
CA ALA A 57 14.52 0.57 -1.51
C ALA A 57 15.74 1.33 -1.02
N GLY A 58 16.06 1.19 0.28
CA GLY A 58 17.19 1.88 0.91
C GLY A 58 17.07 3.42 0.96
N GLY A 59 15.88 3.99 0.77
CA GLY A 59 15.68 5.44 0.82
C GLY A 59 16.08 6.18 -0.47
N SER A 60 16.33 5.46 -1.56
CA SER A 60 16.88 6.01 -2.82
C SER A 60 15.98 7.05 -3.51
N THR A 61 14.70 7.11 -3.17
CA THR A 61 13.72 8.04 -3.78
C THR A 61 13.15 9.06 -2.80
N ARG A 62 13.77 9.26 -1.62
CA ARG A 62 13.30 10.15 -0.56
C ARG A 62 12.79 11.49 -1.08
N ASP A 63 13.66 12.24 -1.73
CA ASP A 63 13.34 13.60 -2.16
C ASP A 63 12.27 13.62 -3.26
N THR A 64 12.28 12.62 -4.14
CA THR A 64 11.25 12.45 -5.17
C THR A 64 9.89 12.10 -4.55
N THR A 65 9.84 11.22 -3.53
CA THR A 65 8.59 10.85 -2.85
C THR A 65 7.99 12.05 -2.12
N VAL A 66 8.80 12.83 -1.38
CA VAL A 66 8.34 14.06 -0.71
C VAL A 66 7.83 15.07 -1.72
N ARG A 67 8.56 15.29 -2.83
CA ARG A 67 8.17 16.20 -3.90
C ARG A 67 6.85 15.79 -4.56
N VAL A 68 6.71 14.52 -4.93
CA VAL A 68 5.51 14.01 -5.62
C VAL A 68 4.28 14.08 -4.70
N THR A 69 4.41 13.63 -3.45
CA THR A 69 3.30 13.71 -2.48
C THR A 69 2.91 15.15 -2.17
N GLY A 70 3.88 16.06 -2.06
CA GLY A 70 3.63 17.49 -1.88
C GLY A 70 2.93 18.12 -3.08
N ARG A 71 3.30 17.73 -4.31
CA ARG A 71 2.62 18.17 -5.53
C ARG A 71 1.17 17.68 -5.57
N ILE A 72 0.94 16.41 -5.24
CA ILE A 72 -0.44 15.89 -5.14
C ILE A 72 -1.24 16.69 -4.12
N ALA A 73 -0.68 16.99 -2.94
CA ALA A 73 -1.36 17.76 -1.90
C ALA A 73 -1.74 19.19 -2.32
N SER A 74 -0.92 19.83 -3.18
CA SER A 74 -1.09 21.24 -3.56
C SER A 74 -1.80 21.46 -4.89
N GLU A 75 -1.77 20.48 -5.81
CA GLU A 75 -2.23 20.64 -7.19
C GLU A 75 -3.48 19.81 -7.52
N THR A 76 -3.92 18.92 -6.62
CA THR A 76 -5.07 18.03 -6.83
C THR A 76 -6.04 18.06 -5.66
N SER A 77 -7.23 17.48 -5.84
CA SER A 77 -8.22 17.27 -4.77
C SER A 77 -7.94 16.02 -3.93
N LEU A 78 -6.88 15.27 -4.24
CA LEU A 78 -6.57 13.98 -3.64
C LEU A 78 -5.92 14.13 -2.26
N THR A 79 -6.18 13.17 -1.39
CA THR A 79 -5.52 13.04 -0.08
C THR A 79 -4.24 12.19 -0.24
N PRO A 80 -3.03 12.76 -0.20
CA PRO A 80 -1.79 11.99 -0.36
C PRO A 80 -1.35 11.32 0.93
N MET A 81 -0.73 10.14 0.78
CA MET A 81 0.03 9.42 1.80
C MET A 81 1.44 9.15 1.27
N GLY A 82 2.46 9.54 2.02
CA GLY A 82 3.84 9.18 1.73
C GLY A 82 4.22 7.88 2.43
N HIS A 83 4.90 6.96 1.73
CA HIS A 83 5.56 5.86 2.41
C HIS A 83 6.82 6.36 3.11
N LEU A 84 7.20 5.73 4.21
CA LEU A 84 8.45 5.98 4.92
C LEU A 84 8.98 4.67 5.50
N THR A 85 10.28 4.41 5.32
CA THR A 85 10.91 3.18 5.79
C THR A 85 11.96 3.46 6.84
N CYS A 86 12.16 2.54 7.79
CA CYS A 86 13.26 2.59 8.77
C CYS A 86 14.62 2.43 8.08
N VAL A 87 14.69 1.57 7.06
CA VAL A 87 15.94 1.21 6.38
C VAL A 87 16.66 2.41 5.79
N GLY A 88 17.98 2.48 6.00
CA GLY A 88 18.83 3.52 5.42
C GLY A 88 18.77 4.87 6.14
N HIS A 89 18.05 4.96 7.28
CA HIS A 89 17.85 6.23 7.99
C HIS A 89 18.13 6.13 9.48
N THR A 90 18.77 7.17 10.02
CA THR A 90 18.82 7.44 11.45
C THR A 90 17.48 8.02 11.94
N ARG A 91 17.24 8.00 13.23
CA ARG A 91 16.05 8.63 13.84
C ARG A 91 15.93 10.12 13.50
N ASP A 92 17.07 10.85 13.48
CA ASP A 92 17.08 12.28 13.16
C ASP A 92 16.72 12.54 11.69
N GLU A 93 17.19 11.71 10.77
CA GLU A 93 16.83 11.77 9.34
C GLU A 93 15.33 11.47 9.14
N LEU A 94 14.79 10.45 9.80
CA LEU A 94 13.34 10.15 9.77
C LEU A 94 12.52 11.33 10.28
N THR A 95 12.98 11.97 11.37
CA THR A 95 12.35 13.18 11.91
C THR A 95 12.38 14.33 10.90
N ALA A 96 13.50 14.54 10.22
CA ALA A 96 13.63 15.58 9.19
C ALA A 96 12.72 15.31 7.97
N ILE A 97 12.62 14.04 7.54
CA ILE A 97 11.73 13.64 6.44
C ILE A 97 10.26 13.89 6.82
N LEU A 98 9.83 13.53 8.02
CA LEU A 98 8.47 13.78 8.51
C LEU A 98 8.15 15.28 8.54
N ARG A 99 9.11 16.12 8.98
CA ARG A 99 8.96 17.58 8.90
C ARG A 99 8.85 18.08 7.46
N SER A 100 9.57 17.48 6.52
CA SER A 100 9.48 17.80 5.10
C SER A 100 8.10 17.43 4.53
N TYR A 101 7.56 16.25 4.87
CA TYR A 101 6.17 15.90 4.55
C TYR A 101 5.18 16.92 5.09
N ALA A 102 5.31 17.26 6.39
CA ALA A 102 4.45 18.25 7.02
C ALA A 102 4.51 19.62 6.34
N ALA A 103 5.71 20.09 5.98
CA ALA A 103 5.92 21.34 5.25
C ALA A 103 5.31 21.31 3.85
N ALA A 104 5.33 20.15 3.18
CA ALA A 104 4.70 19.93 1.88
C ALA A 104 3.18 19.70 1.93
N GLY A 105 2.55 19.81 3.11
CA GLY A 105 1.09 19.62 3.27
C GLY A 105 0.65 18.16 3.42
N VAL A 106 1.57 17.20 3.42
CA VAL A 106 1.28 15.77 3.60
C VAL A 106 1.06 15.47 5.07
N ARG A 107 -0.05 14.81 5.39
CA ARG A 107 -0.48 14.50 6.77
C ARG A 107 -0.74 13.01 7.00
N ASN A 108 -0.39 12.16 6.05
CA ASN A 108 -0.61 10.72 6.16
C ASN A 108 0.69 9.99 5.76
N VAL A 109 1.06 8.99 6.53
CA VAL A 109 2.30 8.21 6.34
C VAL A 109 1.99 6.72 6.44
N LEU A 110 2.50 5.93 5.48
CA LEU A 110 2.59 4.49 5.62
C LEU A 110 3.96 4.14 6.21
N ALA A 111 3.97 3.73 7.48
CA ALA A 111 5.19 3.38 8.22
C ALA A 111 5.59 1.94 7.95
N LEU A 112 6.78 1.75 7.39
CA LEU A 112 7.33 0.46 6.97
C LEU A 112 8.70 0.22 7.59
N ARG A 113 9.08 -1.05 7.74
CA ARG A 113 10.47 -1.40 8.07
C ARG A 113 11.39 -1.11 6.88
N GLY A 114 10.94 -1.46 5.69
CA GLY A 114 11.72 -1.53 4.47
C GLY A 114 12.45 -2.85 4.32
N ASP A 115 12.90 -3.14 3.09
CA ASP A 115 13.71 -4.33 2.79
C ASP A 115 15.18 -4.09 3.06
N PRO A 116 15.96 -5.14 3.37
CA PRO A 116 17.40 -5.03 3.49
C PRO A 116 18.01 -4.40 2.22
N PRO A 117 19.09 -3.58 2.34
CA PRO A 117 19.72 -2.92 1.18
C PRO A 117 20.21 -3.89 0.11
N ASP A 118 20.66 -5.08 0.54
CA ASP A 118 21.17 -6.14 -0.34
C ASP A 118 20.04 -6.99 -0.96
N GLY A 119 18.80 -6.62 -0.73
CA GLY A 119 17.61 -7.24 -1.30
C GLY A 119 16.83 -8.16 -0.37
N PRO A 120 15.61 -8.54 -0.79
CA PRO A 120 14.77 -9.42 -0.01
C PRO A 120 15.41 -10.80 0.19
N GLY A 121 15.39 -11.28 1.44
CA GLY A 121 15.99 -12.58 1.83
C GLY A 121 17.39 -12.48 2.40
N THR A 122 18.02 -11.30 2.40
CA THR A 122 19.25 -11.06 3.18
C THR A 122 18.91 -10.73 4.65
N PRO A 123 19.83 -10.97 5.60
CA PRO A 123 19.57 -10.66 7.00
C PRO A 123 19.27 -9.18 7.23
N TRP A 124 18.19 -8.91 7.97
CA TRP A 124 17.84 -7.55 8.37
C TRP A 124 18.83 -7.00 9.40
N THR A 125 19.36 -5.82 9.12
CA THR A 125 20.17 -5.06 10.09
C THR A 125 19.69 -3.61 10.11
N ALA A 126 19.39 -3.12 11.31
CA ALA A 126 19.00 -1.72 11.48
C ALA A 126 20.18 -0.78 11.16
N THR A 127 19.88 0.37 10.58
CA THR A 127 20.86 1.46 10.43
C THR A 127 21.33 1.92 11.81
N GLU A 128 22.62 2.15 12.00
CA GLU A 128 23.17 2.65 13.26
C GLU A 128 22.50 3.99 13.62
N GLY A 129 21.97 4.12 14.85
CA GLY A 129 21.17 5.26 15.27
C GLY A 129 19.79 5.36 14.64
N GLY A 130 19.38 4.34 13.88
CA GLY A 130 18.06 4.24 13.24
C GLY A 130 17.06 3.39 14.04
N LEU A 131 15.90 3.16 13.41
CA LEU A 131 14.83 2.32 13.95
C LEU A 131 14.91 0.90 13.37
N ARG A 132 14.51 -0.10 14.15
CA ARG A 132 14.57 -1.52 13.74
C ARG A 132 13.31 -1.96 13.02
N TYR A 133 12.14 -1.56 13.53
CA TYR A 133 10.85 -2.07 13.09
C TYR A 133 9.83 -0.96 12.86
N ALA A 134 8.79 -1.28 12.11
CA ALA A 134 7.75 -0.32 11.73
C ALA A 134 6.96 0.23 12.92
N ASP A 135 6.79 -0.51 14.00
CA ASP A 135 6.12 -0.04 15.22
C ASP A 135 6.91 1.07 15.91
N GLU A 136 8.24 1.01 15.89
CA GLU A 136 9.10 2.10 16.39
C GLU A 136 8.94 3.36 15.52
N LEU A 137 8.79 3.19 14.20
CA LEU A 137 8.53 4.30 13.29
C LEU A 137 7.12 4.87 13.51
N VAL A 138 6.11 4.03 13.72
CA VAL A 138 4.76 4.48 14.10
C VAL A 138 4.84 5.34 15.38
N ALA A 139 5.54 4.87 16.40
CA ALA A 139 5.70 5.62 17.67
C ALA A 139 6.38 6.97 17.44
N LEU A 140 7.44 7.03 16.61
CA LEU A 140 8.10 8.28 16.24
C LEU A 140 7.16 9.25 15.51
N VAL A 141 6.37 8.77 14.55
CA VAL A 141 5.40 9.61 13.82
C VAL A 141 4.34 10.17 14.78
N LYS A 142 3.86 9.36 15.73
CA LYS A 142 2.88 9.79 16.74
C LYS A 142 3.48 10.78 17.74
N GLU A 143 4.76 10.62 18.10
CA GLU A 143 5.50 11.58 18.97
C GLU A 143 5.62 12.96 18.30
N ILE A 144 5.96 12.99 17.00
CA ILE A 144 6.01 14.24 16.22
C ILE A 144 4.62 14.87 16.10
N GLY A 145 3.60 14.05 15.93
CA GLY A 145 2.19 14.45 15.85
C GLY A 145 1.77 15.01 14.48
N GLY A 146 0.47 15.20 14.30
CA GLY A 146 -0.11 15.80 13.12
C GLY A 146 -0.18 14.86 11.88
N PHE A 147 -0.01 13.55 12.07
CA PHE A 147 -0.11 12.54 11.02
C PHE A 147 -1.12 11.45 11.39
N SER A 148 -1.84 10.97 10.37
CA SER A 148 -2.49 9.67 10.36
C SER A 148 -1.49 8.62 9.86
N VAL A 149 -1.46 7.45 10.49
CA VAL A 149 -0.42 6.45 10.25
C VAL A 149 -1.04 5.12 9.84
N GLY A 150 -0.70 4.68 8.62
CA GLY A 150 -0.95 3.34 8.14
C GLY A 150 0.28 2.43 8.28
N VAL A 151 0.07 1.13 8.22
CA VAL A 151 1.11 0.10 8.28
C VAL A 151 0.84 -1.02 7.28
N ALA A 152 1.86 -1.83 6.97
CA ALA A 152 1.67 -3.03 6.18
C ALA A 152 1.15 -4.20 7.02
N ALA A 153 0.32 -5.05 6.39
CA ALA A 153 -0.13 -6.35 6.88
C ALA A 153 0.09 -7.43 5.80
N PHE A 154 0.16 -8.70 6.18
CA PHE A 154 0.56 -9.77 5.28
C PHE A 154 -0.45 -10.93 5.36
N PRO A 155 -1.35 -11.10 4.38
CA PRO A 155 -2.38 -12.15 4.39
C PRO A 155 -1.80 -13.56 4.55
N GLU A 156 -0.73 -13.86 3.85
CA GLU A 156 -0.01 -15.14 3.90
C GLU A 156 1.15 -15.16 4.91
N GLY A 157 1.25 -14.13 5.78
CA GLY A 157 2.35 -13.90 6.75
C GLY A 157 3.57 -13.24 6.11
N HIS A 158 4.35 -12.50 6.87
CA HIS A 158 5.64 -11.97 6.40
C HIS A 158 6.66 -13.11 6.26
N ARG A 159 7.53 -13.05 5.22
CA ARG A 159 8.54 -14.10 4.95
C ARG A 159 9.46 -14.43 6.13
N GLU A 160 9.69 -13.50 7.03
CA GLU A 160 10.53 -13.66 8.22
C GLU A 160 9.70 -13.99 9.47
N ALA A 161 8.37 -14.04 9.38
CA ALA A 161 7.53 -14.39 10.51
C ALA A 161 7.61 -15.89 10.80
N GLU A 162 7.71 -16.25 12.07
CA GLU A 162 7.77 -17.66 12.52
C GLU A 162 6.44 -18.39 12.29
N SER A 163 5.33 -17.62 12.29
CA SER A 163 3.98 -18.13 12.07
C SER A 163 3.02 -16.98 11.71
N LEU A 164 1.82 -17.32 11.23
CA LEU A 164 0.76 -16.33 10.98
C LEU A 164 0.32 -15.62 12.27
N ASP A 165 0.29 -16.32 13.40
CA ASP A 165 -0.06 -15.74 14.70
C ASP A 165 1.03 -14.78 15.19
N HIS A 166 2.31 -15.08 14.94
CA HIS A 166 3.41 -14.18 15.23
C HIS A 166 3.30 -12.88 14.40
N ASP A 167 2.98 -13.00 13.12
CA ASP A 167 2.81 -11.82 12.24
C ASP A 167 1.61 -10.96 12.66
N VAL A 168 0.52 -11.59 13.09
CA VAL A 168 -0.64 -10.90 13.70
C VAL A 168 -0.26 -10.19 15.01
N ALA A 169 0.58 -10.80 15.85
CA ALA A 169 1.09 -10.15 17.06
C ALA A 169 1.94 -8.91 16.73
N ILE A 170 2.72 -8.94 15.65
CA ILE A 170 3.46 -7.78 15.14
C ILE A 170 2.48 -6.68 14.66
N LEU A 171 1.41 -7.04 13.94
CA LEU A 171 0.37 -6.09 13.51
C LEU A 171 -0.32 -5.44 14.72
N LEU A 172 -0.63 -6.21 15.75
CA LEU A 172 -1.17 -5.68 17.01
C LEU A 172 -0.18 -4.74 17.71
N GLY A 173 1.12 -5.04 17.67
CA GLY A 173 2.18 -4.14 18.14
C GLY A 173 2.17 -2.80 17.43
N LYS A 174 2.05 -2.81 16.11
CA LYS A 174 1.94 -1.59 15.29
C LYS A 174 0.68 -0.79 15.63
N GLN A 175 -0.47 -1.45 15.83
CA GLN A 175 -1.69 -0.79 16.29
C GLN A 175 -1.49 -0.14 17.68
N ARG A 176 -0.91 -0.85 18.62
CA ARG A 176 -0.62 -0.32 19.97
C ARG A 176 0.35 0.86 19.97
N ALA A 177 1.26 0.91 19.01
CA ALA A 177 2.14 2.05 18.77
C ALA A 177 1.42 3.28 18.19
N GLY A 178 0.19 3.10 17.68
CA GLY A 178 -0.68 4.17 17.18
C GLY A 178 -1.01 4.10 15.70
N ALA A 179 -0.81 2.98 15.03
CA ALA A 179 -1.31 2.77 13.68
C ALA A 179 -2.84 2.82 13.65
N GLU A 180 -3.41 3.44 12.63
CA GLU A 180 -4.84 3.73 12.51
C GLU A 180 -5.54 2.86 11.47
N PHE A 181 -4.79 2.28 10.54
CA PHE A 181 -5.24 1.34 9.51
C PHE A 181 -4.06 0.50 9.01
N ALA A 182 -4.37 -0.57 8.31
CA ALA A 182 -3.37 -1.37 7.62
C ALA A 182 -3.72 -1.54 6.14
N ILE A 183 -2.71 -1.72 5.30
CA ILE A 183 -2.84 -2.12 3.89
C ILE A 183 -2.11 -3.45 3.75
N THR A 184 -2.73 -4.43 3.10
CA THR A 184 -2.06 -5.72 2.91
C THR A 184 -1.04 -5.65 1.79
N ASP A 185 0.01 -6.46 1.86
CA ASP A 185 0.78 -6.85 0.68
C ASP A 185 -0.14 -7.58 -0.31
N MET A 186 0.30 -7.73 -1.57
CA MET A 186 -0.49 -8.41 -2.60
C MET A 186 -0.74 -9.87 -2.23
N PHE A 187 -1.89 -10.37 -2.61
CA PHE A 187 -2.33 -11.75 -2.47
C PHE A 187 -3.31 -12.07 -3.60
N PHE A 188 -3.69 -13.34 -3.77
CA PHE A 188 -4.48 -13.78 -4.91
C PHE A 188 -5.70 -14.62 -4.55
N ARG A 189 -5.92 -14.92 -3.26
CA ARG A 189 -7.05 -15.67 -2.73
C ARG A 189 -7.73 -14.90 -1.60
N ALA A 190 -9.03 -14.74 -1.68
CA ALA A 190 -9.79 -14.00 -0.67
C ALA A 190 -9.69 -14.63 0.72
N GLU A 191 -9.53 -15.96 0.79
CA GLU A 191 -9.38 -16.72 2.05
C GLU A 191 -8.14 -16.25 2.84
N ASP A 192 -7.05 -15.90 2.17
CA ASP A 192 -5.82 -15.44 2.83
C ASP A 192 -6.09 -14.11 3.57
N TYR A 193 -6.81 -13.20 2.91
CA TYR A 193 -7.22 -11.94 3.53
C TYR A 193 -8.19 -12.15 4.69
N PHE A 194 -9.25 -12.94 4.50
CA PHE A 194 -10.22 -13.18 5.56
C PHE A 194 -9.59 -13.91 6.74
N GLY A 195 -8.68 -14.85 6.47
CA GLY A 195 -7.90 -15.53 7.49
C GLY A 195 -7.01 -14.59 8.31
N LEU A 196 -6.39 -13.59 7.68
CA LEU A 196 -5.66 -12.53 8.40
C LEU A 196 -6.61 -11.72 9.28
N VAL A 197 -7.77 -11.28 8.73
CA VAL A 197 -8.76 -10.48 9.47
C VAL A 197 -9.30 -11.24 10.66
N GLU A 198 -9.68 -12.50 10.50
CA GLU A 198 -10.21 -13.35 11.58
C GLU A 198 -9.18 -13.52 12.71
N ARG A 199 -7.96 -13.94 12.38
CA ARG A 199 -6.86 -14.06 13.36
C ARG A 199 -6.56 -12.72 14.03
N GLY A 200 -6.54 -11.63 13.25
CA GLY A 200 -6.32 -10.29 13.76
C GLY A 200 -7.37 -9.87 14.78
N ARG A 201 -8.65 -10.06 14.46
CA ARG A 201 -9.76 -9.75 15.38
C ARG A 201 -9.71 -10.61 16.65
N ALA A 202 -9.42 -11.89 16.53
CA ALA A 202 -9.23 -12.78 17.68
C ALA A 202 -8.07 -12.33 18.59
N ALA A 203 -7.01 -11.76 18.04
CA ALA A 203 -5.88 -11.22 18.79
C ALA A 203 -6.09 -9.80 19.34
N GLY A 204 -7.16 -9.10 18.95
CA GLY A 204 -7.49 -7.73 19.38
C GLY A 204 -7.03 -6.63 18.42
N VAL A 205 -6.70 -6.95 17.17
CA VAL A 205 -6.53 -5.95 16.11
C VAL A 205 -7.90 -5.43 15.72
N ASP A 206 -8.16 -4.14 15.89
CA ASP A 206 -9.45 -3.48 15.62
C ASP A 206 -9.38 -2.42 14.51
N ILE A 207 -8.16 -2.04 14.08
CA ILE A 207 -7.99 -1.13 12.95
C ILE A 207 -8.50 -1.74 11.64
N PRO A 208 -9.01 -0.93 10.69
CA PRO A 208 -9.37 -1.41 9.37
C PRO A 208 -8.14 -1.93 8.61
N ILE A 209 -8.33 -3.04 7.90
CA ILE A 209 -7.30 -3.66 7.04
C ILE A 209 -7.81 -3.59 5.60
N LEU A 210 -7.15 -2.78 4.77
CA LEU A 210 -7.48 -2.65 3.34
C LEU A 210 -6.73 -3.72 2.53
N PRO A 211 -7.43 -4.54 1.74
CA PRO A 211 -6.78 -5.50 0.85
C PRO A 211 -6.05 -4.78 -0.30
N GLY A 212 -4.79 -5.13 -0.50
CA GLY A 212 -3.94 -4.66 -1.59
C GLY A 212 -4.14 -5.50 -2.85
N ILE A 213 -4.56 -4.87 -3.93
CA ILE A 213 -4.93 -5.52 -5.20
C ILE A 213 -3.87 -5.25 -6.25
N MET A 214 -3.31 -6.32 -6.81
CA MET A 214 -2.38 -6.27 -7.93
C MET A 214 -3.10 -6.62 -9.23
N PRO A 215 -3.37 -5.65 -10.13
CA PRO A 215 -3.94 -5.95 -11.43
C PRO A 215 -2.99 -6.81 -12.29
N ILE A 216 -3.45 -7.93 -12.80
CA ILE A 216 -2.65 -8.84 -13.62
C ILE A 216 -2.73 -8.41 -15.07
N THR A 217 -1.75 -7.66 -15.55
CA THR A 217 -1.68 -7.20 -16.95
C THR A 217 -0.60 -7.90 -17.76
N ASN A 218 0.34 -8.54 -17.08
CA ASN A 218 1.44 -9.31 -17.63
C ASN A 218 1.85 -10.36 -16.59
N LEU A 219 1.73 -11.64 -16.95
CA LEU A 219 1.95 -12.74 -16.02
C LEU A 219 3.40 -12.78 -15.49
N ASN A 220 4.39 -12.56 -16.35
CA ASN A 220 5.81 -12.57 -15.93
C ASN A 220 6.11 -11.44 -14.94
N GLN A 221 5.53 -10.25 -15.16
CA GLN A 221 5.68 -9.12 -14.24
C GLN A 221 5.08 -9.43 -12.87
N VAL A 222 3.87 -9.99 -12.83
CA VAL A 222 3.19 -10.33 -11.58
C VAL A 222 3.94 -11.44 -10.84
N LYS A 223 4.37 -12.51 -11.53
CA LYS A 223 5.23 -13.55 -10.95
C LYS A 223 6.49 -12.96 -10.32
N ARG A 224 7.17 -12.05 -11.04
CA ARG A 224 8.38 -11.40 -10.52
C ARG A 224 8.10 -10.57 -9.26
N MET A 225 6.98 -9.86 -9.22
CA MET A 225 6.59 -9.08 -8.03
C MET A 225 6.24 -10.00 -6.86
N ALA A 226 5.52 -11.08 -7.11
CA ALA A 226 5.21 -12.09 -6.09
C ALA A 226 6.50 -12.71 -5.50
N GLU A 227 7.47 -13.11 -6.34
CA GLU A 227 8.77 -13.60 -5.90
C GLU A 227 9.51 -12.59 -5.00
N LEU A 228 9.51 -11.30 -5.36
CA LEU A 228 10.13 -10.24 -4.56
C LEU A 228 9.46 -10.09 -3.19
N SER A 229 8.16 -10.26 -3.11
CA SER A 229 7.40 -10.28 -1.84
C SER A 229 7.50 -11.62 -1.09
N GLY A 230 8.18 -12.63 -1.66
CA GLY A 230 8.28 -13.99 -1.11
C GLY A 230 6.99 -14.79 -1.27
N ARG A 231 6.23 -14.51 -2.31
CA ARG A 231 4.96 -15.14 -2.66
C ARG A 231 5.05 -15.89 -3.97
N GLU A 232 4.08 -16.74 -4.20
CA GLU A 232 3.84 -17.37 -5.49
C GLU A 232 2.46 -17.00 -6.00
N VAL A 233 2.36 -16.79 -7.30
CA VAL A 233 1.03 -16.67 -7.92
C VAL A 233 0.41 -18.07 -7.97
N PRO A 234 -0.80 -18.27 -7.42
CA PRO A 234 -1.44 -19.59 -7.41
C PRO A 234 -1.56 -20.23 -8.79
N ALA A 235 -1.38 -21.55 -8.86
CA ALA A 235 -1.37 -22.26 -10.13
C ALA A 235 -2.65 -22.03 -10.95
N GLU A 236 -3.82 -22.01 -10.30
CA GLU A 236 -5.11 -21.74 -10.93
C GLU A 236 -5.18 -20.35 -11.59
N VAL A 237 -4.55 -19.34 -10.99
CA VAL A 237 -4.44 -17.98 -11.57
C VAL A 237 -3.47 -18.00 -12.76
N VAL A 238 -2.32 -18.67 -12.59
CA VAL A 238 -1.32 -18.84 -13.67
C VAL A 238 -1.95 -19.52 -14.86
N ASP A 239 -2.60 -20.68 -14.67
CA ASP A 239 -3.18 -21.49 -15.74
C ASP A 239 -4.26 -20.73 -16.49
N ARG A 240 -5.12 -20.00 -15.75
CA ARG A 240 -6.19 -19.20 -16.33
C ARG A 240 -5.67 -18.07 -17.22
N VAL A 241 -4.61 -17.39 -16.82
CA VAL A 241 -4.01 -16.30 -17.59
C VAL A 241 -3.14 -16.84 -18.71
N ALA A 242 -2.36 -17.90 -18.47
CA ALA A 242 -1.47 -18.52 -19.45
C ALA A 242 -2.23 -19.25 -20.58
N ALA A 243 -3.49 -19.64 -20.37
CA ALA A 243 -4.33 -20.19 -21.44
C ALA A 243 -4.47 -19.26 -22.66
N HIS A 244 -4.15 -17.99 -22.49
CA HIS A 244 -4.18 -16.95 -23.52
C HIS A 244 -2.77 -16.51 -23.97
N ASP A 245 -1.72 -17.27 -23.63
CA ASP A 245 -0.34 -16.93 -23.99
C ASP A 245 -0.21 -16.74 -25.52
N GLY A 246 0.57 -15.73 -25.92
CA GLY A 246 0.69 -15.31 -27.31
C GLY A 246 -0.31 -14.22 -27.75
N ASP A 247 -1.36 -13.94 -26.97
CA ASP A 247 -2.27 -12.82 -27.19
C ASP A 247 -2.27 -11.86 -25.99
N PRO A 248 -1.49 -10.76 -26.03
CA PRO A 248 -1.39 -9.82 -24.92
C PRO A 248 -2.73 -9.16 -24.52
N VAL A 249 -3.68 -9.06 -25.46
CA VAL A 249 -5.01 -8.48 -25.17
C VAL A 249 -5.83 -9.48 -24.38
N ALA A 250 -5.85 -10.74 -24.78
CA ALA A 250 -6.56 -11.80 -24.08
C ALA A 250 -5.92 -12.11 -22.70
N VAL A 251 -4.59 -12.15 -22.60
CA VAL A 251 -3.85 -12.26 -21.32
C VAL A 251 -4.27 -11.16 -20.35
N ARG A 252 -4.32 -9.91 -20.84
CA ARG A 252 -4.74 -8.79 -20.03
C ARG A 252 -6.21 -8.91 -19.59
N ALA A 253 -7.11 -9.26 -20.51
CA ALA A 253 -8.52 -9.41 -20.20
C ALA A 253 -8.76 -10.51 -19.16
N ALA A 254 -8.09 -11.66 -19.28
CA ALA A 254 -8.14 -12.74 -18.28
C ALA A 254 -7.62 -12.28 -16.91
N GLY A 255 -6.49 -11.56 -16.88
CA GLY A 255 -5.93 -11.05 -15.62
C GLY A 255 -6.81 -10.00 -14.96
N ILE A 256 -7.47 -9.12 -15.71
CA ILE A 256 -8.46 -8.16 -15.19
C ILE A 256 -9.67 -8.89 -14.61
N ALA A 257 -10.18 -9.93 -15.29
CA ALA A 257 -11.30 -10.73 -14.80
C ALA A 257 -10.96 -11.41 -13.45
N VAL A 258 -9.77 -12.03 -13.34
CA VAL A 258 -9.30 -12.62 -12.07
C VAL A 258 -9.25 -11.59 -10.95
N ALA A 259 -8.70 -10.41 -11.22
CA ALA A 259 -8.61 -9.36 -10.21
C ALA A 259 -9.99 -8.78 -9.84
N ALA A 260 -10.92 -8.66 -10.78
CA ALA A 260 -12.27 -8.21 -10.52
C ALA A 260 -13.06 -9.20 -9.66
N GLU A 261 -12.98 -10.50 -9.95
CA GLU A 261 -13.61 -11.57 -9.16
C GLU A 261 -13.10 -11.56 -7.71
N LEU A 262 -11.77 -11.44 -7.52
CA LEU A 262 -11.19 -11.28 -6.19
C LEU A 262 -11.75 -10.05 -5.48
N CYS A 263 -11.84 -8.90 -6.16
CA CYS A 263 -12.40 -7.67 -5.60
C CYS A 263 -13.87 -7.83 -5.19
N GLU A 264 -14.69 -8.48 -6.04
CA GLU A 264 -16.11 -8.76 -5.75
C GLU A 264 -16.24 -9.62 -4.49
N GLU A 265 -15.46 -10.69 -4.37
CA GLU A 265 -15.45 -11.57 -3.22
C GLU A 265 -15.05 -10.85 -1.95
N LEU A 266 -13.98 -10.04 -1.99
CA LEU A 266 -13.52 -9.24 -0.86
C LEU A 266 -14.58 -8.25 -0.39
N LEU A 267 -15.21 -7.52 -1.32
CA LEU A 267 -16.25 -6.54 -0.99
C LEU A 267 -17.53 -7.21 -0.48
N ALA A 268 -17.92 -8.35 -1.03
CA ALA A 268 -19.06 -9.15 -0.57
C ALA A 268 -18.82 -9.73 0.83
N GLY A 269 -17.57 -10.11 1.14
CA GLY A 269 -17.15 -10.59 2.47
C GLY A 269 -16.94 -9.48 3.51
N GLY A 270 -17.18 -8.20 3.16
CA GLY A 270 -17.15 -7.08 4.10
C GLY A 270 -15.78 -6.41 4.25
N ALA A 271 -14.89 -6.53 3.27
CA ALA A 271 -13.69 -5.71 3.24
C ALA A 271 -14.05 -4.21 3.25
N PRO A 272 -13.32 -3.36 4.02
CA PRO A 272 -13.66 -1.94 4.17
C PRO A 272 -13.39 -1.11 2.91
N GLY A 273 -12.88 -1.74 1.87
CA GLY A 273 -12.55 -1.15 0.59
C GLY A 273 -11.43 -1.90 -0.11
N LEU A 274 -10.77 -1.24 -1.08
CA LEU A 274 -9.71 -1.83 -1.89
C LEU A 274 -8.56 -0.82 -2.09
N HIS A 275 -7.33 -1.31 -2.06
CA HIS A 275 -6.13 -0.54 -2.36
C HIS A 275 -5.44 -1.09 -3.61
N PHE A 276 -5.28 -0.31 -4.68
CA PHE A 276 -4.77 -0.79 -5.96
C PHE A 276 -3.33 -0.39 -6.21
N TYR A 277 -2.47 -1.37 -6.47
CA TYR A 277 -1.10 -1.19 -6.95
C TYR A 277 -1.13 -0.84 -8.45
N THR A 278 -1.12 0.46 -8.78
CA THR A 278 -1.36 0.92 -10.17
C THR A 278 -0.16 0.76 -11.09
N LEU A 279 1.06 0.67 -10.54
CA LEU A 279 2.33 0.71 -11.30
C LEU A 279 2.40 1.94 -12.23
N ASN A 280 1.85 3.09 -11.79
CA ASN A 280 1.67 4.33 -12.54
C ASN A 280 0.87 4.15 -13.85
N ARG A 281 -0.07 3.19 -13.88
CA ARG A 281 -0.92 2.88 -15.05
C ARG A 281 -2.38 2.75 -14.61
N SER A 282 -3.21 3.73 -14.97
CA SER A 282 -4.62 3.77 -14.57
C SER A 282 -5.51 2.74 -15.28
N LYS A 283 -5.16 2.35 -16.52
CA LYS A 283 -6.06 1.59 -17.40
C LYS A 283 -6.56 0.28 -16.78
N ALA A 284 -5.68 -0.51 -16.14
CA ALA A 284 -6.08 -1.79 -15.53
C ALA A 284 -7.04 -1.58 -14.35
N THR A 285 -6.73 -0.62 -13.49
CA THR A 285 -7.59 -0.25 -12.35
C THR A 285 -8.97 0.20 -12.83
N LEU A 286 -9.03 1.05 -13.87
CA LEU A 286 -10.29 1.52 -14.43
C LEU A 286 -11.12 0.39 -15.05
N GLU A 287 -10.48 -0.59 -15.68
CA GLU A 287 -11.15 -1.78 -16.22
C GLU A 287 -11.75 -2.64 -15.09
N ILE A 288 -11.05 -2.79 -13.96
CA ILE A 288 -11.57 -3.48 -12.77
C ILE A 288 -12.76 -2.70 -12.20
N PHE A 289 -12.67 -1.37 -12.04
CA PHE A 289 -13.78 -0.54 -11.56
C PHE A 289 -15.02 -0.67 -12.44
N ALA A 290 -14.85 -0.69 -13.77
CA ALA A 290 -15.94 -0.89 -14.70
C ALA A 290 -16.60 -2.26 -14.53
N ALA A 291 -15.82 -3.32 -14.27
CA ALA A 291 -16.33 -4.66 -14.02
C ALA A 291 -17.13 -4.74 -12.70
N LEU A 292 -16.65 -4.06 -11.66
CA LEU A 292 -17.30 -4.03 -10.34
C LEU A 292 -18.57 -3.17 -10.29
N ASN A 293 -18.93 -2.46 -11.37
CA ASN A 293 -20.01 -1.47 -11.37
C ASN A 293 -19.89 -0.45 -10.21
N VAL A 294 -18.66 -0.13 -9.80
CA VAL A 294 -18.42 0.88 -8.79
C VAL A 294 -18.75 2.25 -9.38
N THR A 295 -19.87 2.82 -8.99
CA THR A 295 -20.16 4.23 -9.18
C THR A 295 -19.55 5.02 -8.04
N VAL A 296 -18.76 6.02 -8.36
CA VAL A 296 -18.07 6.91 -7.41
C VAL A 296 -18.80 8.23 -7.31
#